data_484a4d5719b3febfd3298b8dfb7be4f9
#
_entry.id   484a4d5719b3febfd3298b8dfb7be4f9
#
_cell.length_a   1.000
_cell.length_b   1.000
_cell.length_c   1.000
_cell.angle_alpha   90.00
_cell.angle_beta   90.00
_cell.angle_gamma   90.00
#
_symmetry.space_group_name_H-M   'P 1'
#
loop_
_entity.id
_entity.type
_entity.pdbx_description
1 polymer ?
#
loop_
_entity_poly.entity_id
_entity_poly.type
_entity_poly.pdbx_seq_one_letter_code
_entity_poly.pdbx_strand_id
1 'polypeptide(L)'
;LKRINGVEMIKRTYQRSLLSGHPKNNIMVATDSSKILNFCKKNLIKSILTSKKCKTGTDRVAEVAKKTNYQIYINLQGDEPIFNPIDIKKVINLTKKYPKEIINGYCEIKEKKLFKNKNIPKVIFSRKKNLIYMSRQPIPSNALFDKNKSYRQICIYAFPKSSLIKYKRLNKLPFEKSEDIEILRFIEMEMSVKMVKLSSKSISVDTPGDIKKVEKILNKKDVKKTSLYR
;
A
#
# COMPACT_ATOMS: atom_id res chain seq x y z
N LEU A 1 -2.17 -19.05 4.00
CA LEU A 1 -1.51 -18.18 4.99
C LEU A 1 0.00 -18.42 4.93
N LYS A 2 0.73 -17.51 4.29
CA LYS A 2 2.20 -17.52 4.30
C LYS A 2 2.71 -17.07 5.66
N ARG A 3 3.83 -17.66 6.14
CA ARG A 3 4.50 -17.30 7.39
C ARG A 3 5.87 -16.69 7.11
N ILE A 4 6.28 -15.79 7.99
CA ILE A 4 7.57 -15.12 8.02
C ILE A 4 8.10 -15.24 9.44
N ASN A 5 9.22 -15.92 9.67
CA ASN A 5 9.71 -16.29 10.99
C ASN A 5 8.56 -16.83 11.89
N GLY A 6 7.84 -17.86 11.42
CA GLY A 6 6.77 -18.52 12.17
C GLY A 6 5.46 -17.74 12.36
N VAL A 7 5.41 -16.44 12.02
CA VAL A 7 4.21 -15.59 12.17
C VAL A 7 3.56 -15.34 10.82
N GLU A 8 2.24 -15.47 10.74
CA GLU A 8 1.48 -15.23 9.51
C GLU A 8 1.67 -13.79 9.00
N MET A 9 1.95 -13.65 7.71
CA MET A 9 2.23 -12.38 7.05
C MET A 9 1.13 -11.34 7.32
N ILE A 10 -0.14 -11.72 7.19
CA ILE A 10 -1.27 -10.83 7.47
C ILE A 10 -1.31 -10.33 8.92
N LYS A 11 -0.91 -11.18 9.89
CA LYS A 11 -0.80 -10.79 11.30
C LYS A 11 0.30 -9.75 11.50
N ARG A 12 1.43 -9.88 10.80
CA ARG A 12 2.51 -8.88 10.83
C ARG A 12 2.04 -7.54 10.28
N THR A 13 1.38 -7.52 9.13
CA THR A 13 0.83 -6.30 8.53
C THR A 13 -0.21 -5.64 9.44
N TYR A 14 -1.10 -6.44 10.05
CA TYR A 14 -2.05 -5.95 11.05
C TYR A 14 -1.35 -5.32 12.27
N GLN A 15 -0.32 -5.97 12.80
CA GLN A 15 0.49 -5.44 13.92
C GLN A 15 1.17 -4.11 13.55
N ARG A 16 1.67 -3.98 12.29
CA ARG A 16 2.25 -2.71 11.82
C ARG A 16 1.19 -1.60 11.77
N SER A 17 -0.05 -1.93 11.42
CA SER A 17 -1.17 -0.98 11.44
C SER A 17 -1.51 -0.53 12.86
N LEU A 18 -1.54 -1.44 13.84
CA LEU A 18 -1.74 -1.10 15.25
C LEU A 18 -0.67 -0.14 15.78
N LEU A 19 0.60 -0.37 15.43
CA LEU A 19 1.73 0.47 15.83
C LEU A 19 1.68 1.90 15.24
N SER A 20 0.80 2.18 14.30
CA SER A 20 0.56 3.56 13.81
C SER A 20 -0.15 4.43 14.85
N GLY A 21 -0.69 3.84 15.92
CA GLY A 21 -1.47 4.53 16.95
C GLY A 21 -2.92 4.80 16.55
N HIS A 22 -3.40 4.24 15.43
CA HIS A 22 -4.82 4.36 15.06
C HIS A 22 -5.67 3.42 15.94
N PRO A 23 -6.90 3.81 16.33
CA PRO A 23 -7.77 2.99 17.18
C PRO A 23 -8.00 1.60 16.60
N LYS A 24 -7.76 0.56 17.42
CA LYS A 24 -7.88 -0.86 17.00
C LYS A 24 -9.22 -1.18 16.35
N ASN A 25 -10.32 -0.59 16.84
CA ASN A 25 -11.67 -0.82 16.32
C ASN A 25 -11.88 -0.32 14.88
N ASN A 26 -11.00 0.56 14.41
CA ASN A 26 -11.01 1.10 13.05
C ASN A 26 -10.04 0.37 12.10
N ILE A 27 -9.31 -0.62 12.59
CA ILE A 27 -8.40 -1.43 11.78
C ILE A 27 -9.06 -2.78 11.53
N MET A 28 -9.18 -3.16 10.26
CA MET A 28 -9.77 -4.45 9.87
C MET A 28 -9.03 -5.11 8.70
N VAL A 29 -9.10 -6.42 8.65
CA VAL A 29 -8.62 -7.20 7.51
C VAL A 29 -9.79 -7.48 6.57
N ALA A 30 -9.68 -7.04 5.32
CA ALA A 30 -10.61 -7.37 4.25
C ALA A 30 -10.04 -8.49 3.38
N THR A 31 -10.79 -9.57 3.22
CA THR A 31 -10.32 -10.77 2.50
C THR A 31 -11.47 -11.52 1.82
N ASP A 32 -11.18 -12.20 0.72
CA ASP A 32 -12.09 -13.15 0.07
C ASP A 32 -11.84 -14.61 0.50
N SER A 33 -10.81 -14.84 1.31
CA SER A 33 -10.41 -16.15 1.78
C SER A 33 -11.04 -16.47 3.13
N SER A 34 -11.90 -17.50 3.17
CA SER A 34 -12.46 -18.05 4.42
C SER A 34 -11.34 -18.51 5.38
N LYS A 35 -10.23 -19.00 4.84
CA LYS A 35 -9.05 -19.41 5.64
C LYS A 35 -8.42 -18.22 6.36
N ILE A 36 -8.28 -17.06 5.71
CA ILE A 36 -7.78 -15.84 6.35
C ILE A 36 -8.81 -15.28 7.33
N LEU A 37 -10.10 -15.29 6.97
CA LEU A 37 -11.18 -14.85 7.84
C LEU A 37 -11.20 -15.65 9.15
N ASN A 38 -11.14 -16.99 9.07
CA ASN A 38 -11.11 -17.86 10.23
C ASN A 38 -9.87 -17.64 11.09
N PHE A 39 -8.71 -17.44 10.46
CA PHE A 39 -7.49 -17.07 11.17
C PHE A 39 -7.66 -15.73 11.93
N CYS A 40 -8.25 -14.72 11.30
CA CYS A 40 -8.51 -13.44 11.95
C CYS A 40 -9.44 -13.58 13.15
N LYS A 41 -10.53 -14.35 13.02
CA LYS A 41 -11.47 -14.63 14.12
C LYS A 41 -10.75 -15.29 15.31
N LYS A 42 -9.95 -16.34 15.07
CA LYS A 42 -9.15 -17.02 16.11
C LYS A 42 -8.13 -16.11 16.82
N ASN A 43 -7.66 -15.06 16.15
CA ASN A 43 -6.70 -14.10 16.69
C ASN A 43 -7.33 -12.78 17.16
N LEU A 44 -8.66 -12.69 17.28
CA LEU A 44 -9.41 -11.50 17.68
C LEU A 44 -9.07 -10.27 16.81
N ILE A 45 -8.85 -10.52 15.52
CA ILE A 45 -8.62 -9.48 14.50
C ILE A 45 -9.95 -9.19 13.83
N LYS A 46 -10.41 -7.94 13.88
CA LYS A 46 -11.58 -7.48 13.15
C LYS A 46 -11.38 -7.75 11.65
N SER A 47 -12.35 -8.42 11.03
CA SER A 47 -12.22 -8.82 9.64
C SER A 47 -13.58 -8.85 8.94
N ILE A 48 -13.56 -8.68 7.62
CA ILE A 48 -14.74 -8.68 6.77
C ILE A 48 -14.48 -9.53 5.53
N LEU A 49 -15.47 -10.37 5.19
CA LEU A 49 -15.43 -11.15 3.95
C LEU A 49 -15.86 -10.27 2.79
N THR A 50 -15.09 -10.30 1.72
CA THR A 50 -15.35 -9.59 0.47
C THR A 50 -15.48 -10.56 -0.68
N SER A 51 -16.04 -10.09 -1.79
CA SER A 51 -16.24 -10.90 -2.99
C SER A 51 -14.92 -11.36 -3.61
N LYS A 52 -14.89 -12.59 -4.12
CA LYS A 52 -13.83 -13.11 -5.00
C LYS A 52 -13.77 -12.37 -6.35
N LYS A 53 -14.84 -11.63 -6.72
CA LYS A 53 -14.89 -10.81 -7.94
C LYS A 53 -14.09 -9.51 -7.83
N CYS A 54 -13.54 -9.17 -6.66
CA CYS A 54 -12.62 -8.04 -6.51
C CYS A 54 -11.32 -8.35 -7.24
N LYS A 55 -11.04 -7.61 -8.31
CA LYS A 55 -9.86 -7.82 -9.17
C LYS A 55 -8.59 -7.19 -8.59
N THR A 56 -8.77 -6.18 -7.71
CA THR A 56 -7.67 -5.39 -7.15
C THR A 56 -7.89 -5.12 -5.66
N GLY A 57 -6.83 -4.64 -4.98
CA GLY A 57 -6.91 -4.19 -3.59
C GLY A 57 -7.89 -3.04 -3.42
N THR A 58 -7.91 -2.10 -4.36
CA THR A 58 -8.84 -0.96 -4.36
C THR A 58 -10.29 -1.40 -4.57
N ASP A 59 -10.57 -2.40 -5.44
CA ASP A 59 -11.91 -2.99 -5.56
C ASP A 59 -12.42 -3.55 -4.22
N ARG A 60 -11.52 -4.19 -3.47
CA ARG A 60 -11.83 -4.78 -2.17
C ARG A 60 -12.15 -3.71 -1.14
N VAL A 61 -11.34 -2.65 -1.07
CA VAL A 61 -11.61 -1.51 -0.19
C VAL A 61 -12.91 -0.80 -0.57
N ALA A 62 -13.21 -0.66 -1.86
CA ALA A 62 -14.46 -0.09 -2.34
C ALA A 62 -15.68 -0.93 -1.93
N GLU A 63 -15.57 -2.26 -1.92
CA GLU A 63 -16.62 -3.13 -1.39
C GLU A 63 -16.81 -2.96 0.12
N VAL A 64 -15.73 -2.83 0.88
CA VAL A 64 -15.78 -2.52 2.32
C VAL A 64 -16.46 -1.16 2.54
N ALA A 65 -16.14 -0.15 1.73
CA ALA A 65 -16.73 1.17 1.83
C ALA A 65 -18.25 1.21 1.60
N LYS A 66 -18.77 0.28 0.82
CA LYS A 66 -20.23 0.08 0.68
C LYS A 66 -20.89 -0.51 1.93
N LYS A 67 -20.15 -1.35 2.66
CA LYS A 67 -20.67 -2.10 3.83
C LYS A 67 -20.44 -1.36 5.16
N THR A 68 -19.67 -0.28 5.16
CA THR A 68 -19.27 0.45 6.37
C THR A 68 -19.45 1.95 6.19
N ASN A 69 -19.45 2.72 7.29
CA ASN A 69 -19.72 4.16 7.23
C ASN A 69 -18.56 5.01 7.79
N TYR A 70 -17.37 4.84 7.19
CA TYR A 70 -16.24 5.75 7.44
C TYR A 70 -16.15 6.77 6.31
N GLN A 71 -15.61 7.95 6.59
CA GLN A 71 -15.42 9.01 5.59
C GLN A 71 -14.19 8.73 4.71
N ILE A 72 -13.12 8.16 5.30
CA ILE A 72 -11.84 7.89 4.65
C ILE A 72 -11.43 6.45 4.93
N TYR A 73 -10.91 5.77 3.93
CA TYR A 73 -10.39 4.42 4.00
C TYR A 73 -8.91 4.41 3.65
N ILE A 74 -8.10 3.88 4.57
CA ILE A 74 -6.67 3.70 4.31
C ILE A 74 -6.44 2.23 3.95
N ASN A 75 -5.93 2.00 2.75
CA ASN A 75 -5.55 0.68 2.27
C ASN A 75 -4.05 0.47 2.49
N LEU A 76 -3.73 -0.47 3.37
CA LEU A 76 -2.40 -1.06 3.49
C LEU A 76 -2.49 -2.50 2.99
N GLN A 77 -1.71 -2.86 1.99
CA GLN A 77 -1.78 -4.19 1.39
C GLN A 77 -1.24 -5.26 2.35
N GLY A 78 -1.90 -6.44 2.34
CA GLY A 78 -1.61 -7.52 3.29
C GLY A 78 -0.22 -8.16 3.14
N ASP A 79 0.43 -7.94 2.01
CA ASP A 79 1.76 -8.39 1.64
C ASP A 79 2.90 -7.43 2.04
N GLU A 80 2.61 -6.42 2.85
CA GLU A 80 3.56 -5.43 3.37
C GLU A 80 3.91 -5.67 4.86
N PRO A 81 4.54 -6.81 5.24
CA PRO A 81 4.67 -7.24 6.63
C PRO A 81 5.62 -6.40 7.48
N ILE A 82 6.47 -5.60 6.86
CA ILE A 82 7.45 -4.72 7.53
C ILE A 82 7.20 -3.24 7.27
N PHE A 83 5.98 -2.87 6.86
CA PHE A 83 5.62 -1.48 6.61
C PHE A 83 5.94 -0.59 7.82
N ASN A 84 6.44 0.61 7.59
CA ASN A 84 6.82 1.51 8.67
C ASN A 84 5.57 2.18 9.30
N PRO A 85 5.26 1.98 10.60
CA PRO A 85 4.12 2.60 11.25
C PRO A 85 4.10 4.14 11.20
N ILE A 86 5.28 4.77 11.20
CA ILE A 86 5.41 6.23 11.08
C ILE A 86 4.88 6.69 9.71
N ASP A 87 5.08 5.90 8.67
CA ASP A 87 4.58 6.23 7.33
C ASP A 87 3.06 6.09 7.25
N ILE A 88 2.47 5.11 7.95
CA ILE A 88 1.01 5.02 8.08
C ILE A 88 0.48 6.29 8.78
N LYS A 89 1.11 6.71 9.89
CA LYS A 89 0.74 7.93 10.62
C LYS A 89 0.85 9.19 9.75
N LYS A 90 1.88 9.29 8.88
CA LYS A 90 2.00 10.38 7.91
C LYS A 90 0.83 10.43 6.95
N VAL A 91 0.41 9.28 6.40
CA VAL A 91 -0.76 9.20 5.51
C VAL A 91 -2.02 9.63 6.26
N ILE A 92 -2.25 9.12 7.48
CA ILE A 92 -3.40 9.51 8.32
C ILE A 92 -3.42 11.02 8.54
N ASN A 93 -2.29 11.64 8.90
CA ASN A 93 -2.23 13.08 9.15
C ASN A 93 -2.49 13.88 7.86
N LEU A 94 -2.04 13.38 6.72
CA LEU A 94 -2.28 14.05 5.45
C LEU A 94 -3.76 14.04 5.04
N THR A 95 -4.52 12.99 5.40
CA THR A 95 -5.97 12.95 5.14
C THR A 95 -6.73 14.04 5.91
N LYS A 96 -6.24 14.44 7.08
CA LYS A 96 -6.83 15.54 7.84
C LYS A 96 -6.68 16.88 7.10
N LYS A 97 -5.54 17.07 6.42
CA LYS A 97 -5.26 18.28 5.64
C LYS A 97 -5.98 18.28 4.30
N TYR A 98 -6.15 17.11 3.69
CA TYR A 98 -6.74 16.93 2.35
C TYR A 98 -7.85 15.87 2.38
N PRO A 99 -8.98 16.11 3.09
CA PRO A 99 -10.00 15.08 3.34
C PRO A 99 -10.78 14.65 2.10
N LYS A 100 -10.74 15.45 1.03
CA LYS A 100 -11.42 15.18 -0.25
C LYS A 100 -10.50 14.58 -1.31
N GLU A 101 -9.18 14.53 -1.06
CA GLU A 101 -8.21 14.04 -2.03
C GLU A 101 -7.82 12.59 -1.76
N ILE A 102 -7.52 11.88 -2.83
CA ILE A 102 -6.89 10.56 -2.75
C ILE A 102 -5.41 10.79 -2.40
N ILE A 103 -4.86 9.94 -1.54
CA ILE A 103 -3.45 10.02 -1.15
C ILE A 103 -2.76 8.72 -1.52
N ASN A 104 -1.56 8.80 -2.09
CA ASN A 104 -0.71 7.65 -2.34
C ASN A 104 0.74 7.92 -1.94
N GLY A 105 1.44 6.87 -1.51
CA GLY A 105 2.83 6.95 -1.08
C GLY A 105 3.83 6.89 -2.24
N TYR A 106 4.97 7.58 -2.07
CA TYR A 106 6.13 7.41 -2.94
C TYR A 106 7.44 7.46 -2.16
N CYS A 107 8.50 6.91 -2.74
CA CYS A 107 9.87 7.12 -2.25
C CYS A 107 10.86 7.25 -3.40
N GLU A 108 12.08 7.64 -3.08
CA GLU A 108 13.19 7.72 -4.04
C GLU A 108 13.65 6.32 -4.47
N ILE A 109 14.03 6.19 -5.72
CA ILE A 109 14.76 5.03 -6.25
C ILE A 109 16.25 5.37 -6.18
N LYS A 110 17.03 4.57 -5.43
CA LYS A 110 18.45 4.81 -5.25
C LYS A 110 19.35 3.96 -6.15
N GLU A 111 18.79 2.96 -6.81
CA GLU A 111 19.52 1.99 -7.62
C GLU A 111 18.95 1.92 -9.04
N LYS A 112 19.84 1.99 -10.05
CA LYS A 112 19.47 1.88 -11.48
C LYS A 112 18.72 0.58 -11.79
N LYS A 113 19.07 -0.53 -11.11
CA LYS A 113 18.39 -1.82 -11.25
C LYS A 113 16.90 -1.74 -10.87
N LEU A 114 16.56 -1.03 -9.79
CA LEU A 114 15.18 -0.83 -9.36
C LEU A 114 14.40 0.07 -10.33
N PHE A 115 15.08 1.07 -10.91
CA PHE A 115 14.47 1.96 -11.90
C PHE A 115 14.07 1.21 -13.19
N LYS A 116 14.90 0.24 -13.63
CA LYS A 116 14.62 -0.62 -14.79
C LYS A 116 13.64 -1.76 -14.52
N ASN A 117 13.34 -2.06 -13.25
CA ASN A 117 12.48 -3.18 -12.88
C ASN A 117 11.01 -2.87 -13.18
N LYS A 118 10.39 -3.62 -14.11
CA LYS A 118 8.99 -3.48 -14.51
C LYS A 118 7.97 -3.81 -13.39
N ASN A 119 8.37 -4.55 -12.38
CA ASN A 119 7.50 -4.85 -11.23
C ASN A 119 7.37 -3.66 -10.26
N ILE A 120 8.17 -2.62 -10.44
CA ILE A 120 8.18 -1.42 -9.60
C ILE A 120 7.58 -0.26 -10.40
N PRO A 121 6.38 0.23 -10.08
CA PRO A 121 5.81 1.41 -10.70
C PRO A 121 6.63 2.67 -10.40
N LYS A 122 7.04 3.38 -11.44
CA LYS A 122 7.66 4.71 -11.35
C LYS A 122 6.59 5.77 -11.33
N VAL A 123 6.83 6.87 -10.64
CA VAL A 123 5.83 7.93 -10.46
C VAL A 123 6.37 9.29 -10.88
N ILE A 124 5.52 10.05 -11.57
CA ILE A 124 5.74 11.45 -11.91
C ILE A 124 4.64 12.29 -11.26
N PHE A 125 5.02 13.36 -10.59
CA PHE A 125 4.10 14.28 -9.94
C PHE A 125 4.54 15.73 -10.09
N SER A 126 3.58 16.64 -9.99
CA SER A 126 3.79 18.09 -10.09
C SER A 126 4.56 18.64 -8.88
N ARG A 127 5.01 19.90 -8.96
CA ARG A 127 5.60 20.62 -7.81
C ARG A 127 4.68 20.65 -6.61
N LYS A 128 3.36 20.71 -6.81
CA LYS A 128 2.33 20.64 -5.75
C LYS A 128 2.08 19.22 -5.22
N LYS A 129 2.88 18.22 -5.67
CA LYS A 129 2.76 16.80 -5.30
C LYS A 129 1.44 16.15 -5.75
N ASN A 130 0.85 16.62 -6.81
CA ASN A 130 -0.25 15.91 -7.46
C ASN A 130 0.33 14.90 -8.46
N LEU A 131 -0.15 13.67 -8.41
CA LEU A 131 0.23 12.63 -9.37
C LEU A 131 -0.13 13.08 -10.79
N ILE A 132 0.83 12.93 -11.71
CA ILE A 132 0.62 13.14 -13.14
C ILE A 132 0.43 11.79 -13.82
N TYR A 133 1.36 10.86 -13.59
CA TYR A 133 1.30 9.53 -14.18
C TYR A 133 2.14 8.52 -13.39
N MET A 134 1.83 7.24 -13.59
CA MET A 134 2.65 6.11 -13.14
C MET A 134 2.87 5.15 -14.29
N SER A 135 4.06 4.54 -14.35
CA SER A 135 4.36 3.51 -15.32
C SER A 135 5.27 2.43 -14.75
N ARG A 136 5.08 1.21 -15.25
CA ARG A 136 6.04 0.11 -15.02
C ARG A 136 7.32 0.30 -15.82
N GLN A 137 7.28 1.05 -16.92
CA GLN A 137 8.47 1.45 -17.67
C GLN A 137 9.26 2.54 -16.92
N PRO A 138 10.57 2.68 -17.20
CA PRO A 138 11.33 3.85 -16.75
C PRO A 138 10.72 5.14 -17.29
N ILE A 139 10.27 6.01 -16.40
CA ILE A 139 9.75 7.34 -16.74
C ILE A 139 10.39 8.42 -15.85
N PRO A 140 10.61 9.65 -16.38
CA PRO A 140 10.44 10.05 -17.79
C PRO A 140 11.34 9.23 -18.73
N SER A 141 10.88 9.04 -19.96
CA SER A 141 11.69 8.43 -21.02
C SER A 141 12.99 9.22 -21.22
N ASN A 142 14.04 8.57 -21.69
CA ASN A 142 15.37 9.16 -21.84
C ASN A 142 16.02 9.58 -20.51
N ALA A 143 15.47 9.17 -19.39
CA ALA A 143 16.09 9.40 -18.10
C ALA A 143 17.34 8.54 -17.98
N LEU A 144 18.49 9.17 -18.12
CA LEU A 144 19.65 8.73 -17.38
C LEU A 144 19.18 8.63 -15.92
N PHE A 145 19.31 7.44 -15.35
CA PHE A 145 18.90 7.23 -13.97
C PHE A 145 19.52 8.30 -13.07
N ASP A 146 18.68 9.16 -12.52
CA ASP A 146 19.06 10.15 -11.50
C ASP A 146 18.44 9.71 -10.18
N LYS A 147 19.28 9.30 -9.23
CA LYS A 147 18.87 8.89 -7.88
C LYS A 147 18.10 9.97 -7.11
N ASN A 148 18.21 11.22 -7.49
CA ASN A 148 17.55 12.35 -6.83
C ASN A 148 16.21 12.74 -7.49
N LYS A 149 15.95 12.22 -8.71
CA LYS A 149 14.76 12.56 -9.51
C LYS A 149 13.93 11.34 -9.92
N SER A 150 14.36 10.15 -9.51
CA SER A 150 13.63 8.90 -9.80
C SER A 150 12.83 8.46 -8.59
N TYR A 151 11.53 8.24 -8.78
CA TYR A 151 10.60 7.90 -7.70
C TYR A 151 9.80 6.64 -8.03
N ARG A 152 9.48 5.86 -6.99
CA ARG A 152 8.61 4.69 -7.10
C ARG A 152 7.41 4.82 -6.17
N GLN A 153 6.34 4.14 -6.52
CA GLN A 153 5.17 3.97 -5.69
C GLN A 153 5.50 3.19 -4.41
N ILE A 154 4.81 3.55 -3.33
CA ILE A 154 4.66 2.75 -2.11
C ILE A 154 3.18 2.40 -1.97
N CYS A 155 2.87 1.12 -1.78
CA CYS A 155 1.52 0.58 -1.82
C CYS A 155 0.72 0.85 -0.53
N ILE A 156 0.59 2.12 -0.19
CA ILE A 156 -0.37 2.63 0.79
C ILE A 156 -1.19 3.73 0.15
N TYR A 157 -2.48 3.69 0.40
CA TYR A 157 -3.44 4.63 -0.18
C TYR A 157 -4.40 5.13 0.88
N ALA A 158 -4.88 6.36 0.74
CA ALA A 158 -6.05 6.82 1.45
C ALA A 158 -7.09 7.31 0.45
N PHE A 159 -8.32 6.89 0.64
CA PHE A 159 -9.42 7.15 -0.27
C PHE A 159 -10.59 7.78 0.48
N PRO A 160 -11.10 8.95 0.07
CA PRO A 160 -12.44 9.39 0.45
C PRO A 160 -13.49 8.36 0.04
N LYS A 161 -14.52 8.13 0.86
CA LYS A 161 -15.60 7.18 0.54
C LYS A 161 -16.22 7.46 -0.83
N SER A 162 -16.45 8.73 -1.15
CA SER A 162 -17.03 9.16 -2.42
C SER A 162 -16.20 8.71 -3.64
N SER A 163 -14.87 8.76 -3.55
CA SER A 163 -13.98 8.34 -4.63
C SER A 163 -14.05 6.82 -4.84
N LEU A 164 -14.12 6.02 -3.77
CA LEU A 164 -14.27 4.56 -3.86
C LEU A 164 -15.63 4.15 -4.47
N ILE A 165 -16.69 4.88 -4.14
CA ILE A 165 -18.02 4.61 -4.73
C ILE A 165 -18.02 4.88 -6.23
N LYS A 166 -17.40 5.99 -6.68
CA LYS A 166 -17.22 6.31 -8.10
C LYS A 166 -16.36 5.26 -8.80
N TYR A 167 -15.21 4.92 -8.22
CA TYR A 167 -14.29 3.89 -8.73
C TYR A 167 -14.98 2.56 -9.00
N LYS A 168 -15.85 2.10 -8.06
CA LYS A 168 -16.54 0.81 -8.16
C LYS A 168 -17.62 0.75 -9.25
N ARG A 169 -18.09 1.90 -9.75
CA ARG A 169 -19.05 1.98 -10.84
C ARG A 169 -18.42 1.73 -12.21
N LEU A 170 -17.11 1.86 -12.32
CA LEU A 170 -16.38 1.73 -13.58
C LEU A 170 -15.57 0.42 -13.62
N ASN A 171 -15.47 -0.15 -14.79
CA ASN A 171 -14.48 -1.18 -15.08
C ASN A 171 -13.07 -0.58 -15.17
N LYS A 172 -12.04 -1.42 -15.29
CA LYS A 172 -10.67 -0.97 -15.60
C LYS A 172 -10.69 -0.07 -16.84
N LEU A 173 -10.12 1.11 -16.71
CA LEU A 173 -9.93 2.09 -17.78
C LEU A 173 -8.61 1.81 -18.54
N PRO A 174 -8.38 2.45 -19.71
CA PRO A 174 -7.24 2.18 -20.59
C PRO A 174 -5.87 2.25 -19.89
N PHE A 175 -5.57 3.28 -19.11
CA PHE A 175 -4.27 3.41 -18.45
C PHE A 175 -4.08 2.31 -17.37
N GLU A 176 -5.12 2.05 -16.57
CA GLU A 176 -5.07 0.95 -15.62
C GLU A 176 -4.87 -0.40 -16.30
N LYS A 177 -5.50 -0.63 -17.46
CA LYS A 177 -5.32 -1.87 -18.23
C LYS A 177 -3.91 -2.02 -18.77
N SER A 178 -3.34 -0.92 -19.30
CA SER A 178 -2.01 -0.93 -19.93
C SER A 178 -0.88 -1.12 -18.93
N GLU A 179 -0.97 -0.46 -17.77
CA GLU A 179 0.09 -0.46 -16.76
C GLU A 179 -0.16 -1.45 -15.62
N ASP A 180 -1.38 -1.98 -15.48
CA ASP A 180 -1.86 -2.77 -14.34
C ASP A 180 -1.55 -2.08 -13.00
N ILE A 181 -1.92 -0.79 -12.92
CA ILE A 181 -1.74 0.11 -11.76
C ILE A 181 -3.08 0.75 -11.40
N GLU A 182 -3.69 0.31 -10.30
CA GLU A 182 -5.07 0.67 -9.88
C GLU A 182 -5.31 2.18 -9.76
N ILE A 183 -4.31 2.94 -9.31
CA ILE A 183 -4.44 4.37 -9.05
C ILE A 183 -4.65 5.18 -10.34
N LEU A 184 -4.26 4.64 -11.49
CA LEU A 184 -4.42 5.31 -12.78
C LEU A 184 -5.88 5.45 -13.18
N ARG A 185 -6.79 4.56 -12.72
CA ARG A 185 -8.22 4.74 -12.95
C ARG A 185 -8.72 6.06 -12.38
N PHE A 186 -8.22 6.47 -11.21
CA PHE A 186 -8.60 7.75 -10.63
C PHE A 186 -8.08 8.93 -11.46
N ILE A 187 -6.88 8.82 -12.04
CA ILE A 187 -6.33 9.86 -12.94
C ILE A 187 -7.19 10.00 -14.20
N GLU A 188 -7.59 8.87 -14.81
CA GLU A 188 -8.51 8.89 -15.97
C GLU A 188 -9.91 9.40 -15.63
N MET A 189 -10.31 9.34 -14.35
CA MET A 189 -11.53 9.93 -13.81
C MET A 189 -11.36 11.41 -13.42
N GLU A 190 -10.24 12.04 -13.80
CA GLU A 190 -9.89 13.43 -13.47
C GLU A 190 -9.89 13.72 -11.94
N MET A 191 -9.61 12.69 -11.14
CA MET A 191 -9.55 12.83 -9.69
C MET A 191 -8.12 13.11 -9.24
N SER A 192 -7.97 14.12 -8.38
CA SER A 192 -6.65 14.47 -7.83
C SER A 192 -6.13 13.38 -6.89
N VAL A 193 -4.85 13.03 -7.08
CA VAL A 193 -4.12 12.12 -6.21
C VAL A 193 -2.91 12.83 -5.63
N LYS A 194 -2.92 13.07 -4.32
CA LYS A 194 -1.82 13.71 -3.59
C LYS A 194 -0.75 12.69 -3.24
N MET A 195 0.50 12.97 -3.63
CA MET A 195 1.65 12.11 -3.36
C MET A 195 2.35 12.50 -2.06
N VAL A 196 2.63 11.52 -1.20
CA VAL A 196 3.34 11.72 0.07
C VAL A 196 4.66 10.95 0.08
N LYS A 197 5.75 11.63 0.47
CA LYS A 197 7.08 11.00 0.61
C LYS A 197 7.13 10.12 1.86
N LEU A 198 7.43 8.85 1.65
CA LEU A 198 7.53 7.82 2.67
C LEU A 198 8.94 7.21 2.70
N SER A 199 9.21 6.38 3.70
CA SER A 199 10.46 5.63 3.78
C SER A 199 10.54 4.56 2.69
N SER A 200 11.75 4.27 2.22
CA SER A 200 12.00 3.22 1.22
C SER A 200 12.11 1.80 1.80
N LYS A 201 11.79 1.61 3.09
CA LYS A 201 12.09 0.37 3.85
C LYS A 201 11.02 -0.71 3.74
N SER A 202 9.88 -0.43 3.10
CA SER A 202 8.85 -1.45 2.87
C SER A 202 9.21 -2.36 1.70
N ILE A 203 8.89 -3.65 1.85
CA ILE A 203 9.08 -4.69 0.84
C ILE A 203 7.77 -5.45 0.73
N SER A 204 7.15 -5.40 -0.44
CA SER A 204 6.05 -6.29 -0.81
C SER A 204 6.56 -7.72 -0.97
N VAL A 205 5.80 -8.68 -0.50
CA VAL A 205 6.14 -10.11 -0.54
C VAL A 205 5.34 -10.79 -1.63
N ASP A 206 5.86 -10.79 -2.84
CA ASP A 206 5.24 -11.42 -4.01
C ASP A 206 5.81 -12.82 -4.26
N THR A 207 7.08 -13.03 -3.94
CA THR A 207 7.82 -14.27 -4.22
C THR A 207 8.38 -14.90 -2.94
N PRO A 208 8.73 -16.23 -2.97
CA PRO A 208 9.46 -16.84 -1.85
C PRO A 208 10.80 -16.17 -1.54
N GLY A 209 11.44 -15.57 -2.54
CA GLY A 209 12.68 -14.81 -2.35
C GLY A 209 12.48 -13.55 -1.51
N ASP A 210 11.30 -12.92 -1.59
CA ASP A 210 10.98 -11.74 -0.79
C ASP A 210 10.73 -12.11 0.67
N ILE A 211 10.16 -13.29 0.94
CA ILE A 211 10.05 -13.82 2.31
C ILE A 211 11.42 -13.87 2.96
N LYS A 212 12.42 -14.50 2.30
CA LYS A 212 13.80 -14.61 2.81
C LYS A 212 14.44 -13.24 3.07
N LYS A 213 14.18 -12.25 2.17
CA LYS A 213 14.67 -10.87 2.37
C LYS A 213 14.06 -10.22 3.61
N VAL A 214 12.75 -10.38 3.80
CA VAL A 214 12.03 -9.83 4.97
C VAL A 214 12.51 -10.49 6.26
N GLU A 215 12.66 -11.81 6.28
CA GLU A 215 13.20 -12.57 7.42
C GLU A 215 14.59 -12.07 7.82
N LYS A 216 15.49 -11.89 6.84
CA LYS A 216 16.83 -11.35 7.07
C LYS A 216 16.80 -9.94 7.70
N ILE A 217 15.84 -9.09 7.31
CA ILE A 217 15.67 -7.75 7.89
C ILE A 217 15.16 -7.83 9.33
N LEU A 218 14.20 -8.72 9.60
CA LEU A 218 13.64 -8.90 10.93
C LEU A 218 14.71 -9.43 11.91
N ASN A 219 15.46 -10.45 11.51
CA ASN A 219 16.52 -11.05 12.34
C ASN A 219 17.61 -10.02 12.70
N LYS A 220 18.01 -9.14 11.75
CA LYS A 220 18.96 -8.05 12.02
C LYS A 220 18.45 -7.03 13.04
N LYS A 221 17.12 -6.81 13.12
CA LYS A 221 16.52 -5.91 14.10
C LYS A 221 16.45 -6.53 15.49
N ASP A 222 16.19 -7.83 15.57
CA ASP A 222 16.12 -8.56 16.83
C ASP A 222 17.52 -8.63 17.47
N VAL A 223 18.57 -8.86 16.67
CA VAL A 223 19.98 -8.82 17.16
C VAL A 223 20.35 -7.45 17.71
N LYS A 224 19.93 -6.35 17.06
CA LYS A 224 20.19 -4.99 17.56
C LYS A 224 19.44 -4.66 18.87
N LYS A 225 18.24 -5.20 19.08
CA LYS A 225 17.51 -5.06 20.34
C LYS A 225 18.21 -5.80 21.48
N THR A 226 18.67 -7.02 21.23
CA THR A 226 19.37 -7.83 22.23
C THR A 226 20.73 -7.26 22.64
N SER A 227 21.42 -6.53 21.74
CA SER A 227 22.70 -5.89 22.04
C SER A 227 22.60 -4.55 22.80
N LEU A 228 21.39 -3.99 22.96
CA LEU A 228 21.14 -2.78 23.76
C LEU A 228 20.76 -3.09 25.22
N TYR A 229 20.66 -4.37 25.58
CA TYR A 229 20.35 -4.86 26.94
C TYR A 229 21.49 -5.72 27.54
N ARG A 230 22.73 -5.60 27.00
CA ARG A 230 23.93 -6.17 27.61
C ARG A 230 24.88 -5.06 28.06
#